data_30cab0f51459da11dbd8eae93cbb3f59
#
_entry.id   30cab0f51459da11dbd8eae93cbb3f59
#
_cell.length_a   1.000
_cell.length_b   1.000
_cell.length_c   1.000
_cell.angle_alpha   90.00
_cell.angle_beta   90.00
_cell.angle_gamma   90.00
#
_symmetry.space_group_name_H-M   'P 1'
#
loop_
_entity.id
_entity.type
_entity.pdbx_description
1 polymer ?
#
loop_
_entity_poly.entity_id
_entity_poly.type
_entity_poly.pdbx_seq_one_letter_code
_entity_poly.pdbx_strand_id
1 'polypeptide(L)'
;MSYSSNLHVDVIVETTLRTGKKLEDVEVKTKQFDKILVGKIPIMVKSRYCNGDNSEITKRNCQVDPGGYFIVTGAEKVIISQERQAENKAFCFPVSTVSGTRFSHCVEVKSVPQEGFMPAKPAVLKIASKANAAGFCLYVHFQGCRKEIPLMIIFKSLGIESDRLACDYVFGFRKSSIRENLIGMLRASIEEAEGITQPMALEYIAKYLPVPMRIRQGLPVSPDMRIKHV
;
A
#
# COMPACT_ATOMS: atom_id res chain seq x y z
N MET A 1 -19.06 -18.69 27.96
CA MET A 1 -19.76 -17.38 27.96
C MET A 1 -18.84 -16.31 27.45
N SER A 2 -19.27 -15.43 26.52
CA SER A 2 -18.42 -14.34 26.02
C SER A 2 -19.15 -13.02 26.25
N TYR A 3 -18.38 -12.02 26.72
CA TYR A 3 -18.90 -10.65 26.88
C TYR A 3 -18.68 -9.89 25.57
N SER A 4 -19.75 -9.72 24.78
CA SER A 4 -19.67 -9.17 23.42
C SER A 4 -20.94 -8.42 23.03
N SER A 5 -20.81 -7.50 22.09
CA SER A 5 -21.90 -6.79 21.44
C SER A 5 -22.07 -7.26 20.00
N ASN A 6 -23.28 -7.18 19.47
CA ASN A 6 -23.56 -7.47 18.07
C ASN A 6 -23.15 -6.28 17.20
N LEU A 7 -22.46 -6.56 16.09
CA LEU A 7 -22.17 -5.60 15.06
C LEU A 7 -23.20 -5.72 13.93
N HIS A 8 -23.99 -4.69 13.72
CA HIS A 8 -24.92 -4.57 12.62
C HIS A 8 -24.43 -3.53 11.64
N VAL A 9 -24.65 -3.75 10.36
CA VAL A 9 -24.32 -2.80 9.29
C VAL A 9 -25.53 -2.61 8.38
N ASP A 10 -25.68 -1.40 7.87
CA ASP A 10 -26.61 -1.09 6.79
C ASP A 10 -25.81 -1.11 5.48
N VAL A 11 -26.30 -1.87 4.51
CA VAL A 11 -25.61 -2.09 3.23
C VAL A 11 -26.46 -1.56 2.10
N ILE A 12 -25.89 -0.65 1.31
CA ILE A 12 -26.48 -0.16 0.06
C ILE A 12 -25.67 -0.73 -1.10
N VAL A 13 -26.35 -1.53 -1.94
CA VAL A 13 -25.74 -2.11 -3.13
C VAL A 13 -26.25 -1.36 -4.35
N GLU A 14 -25.35 -0.65 -5.02
CA GLU A 14 -25.63 0.01 -6.28
C GLU A 14 -25.05 -0.83 -7.43
N THR A 15 -25.91 -1.29 -8.31
CA THR A 15 -25.54 -2.05 -9.50
C THR A 15 -25.72 -1.18 -10.72
N THR A 16 -24.65 -0.82 -11.37
CA THR A 16 -24.64 -0.07 -12.63
C THR A 16 -24.49 -1.03 -13.80
N LEU A 17 -25.54 -1.20 -14.58
CA LEU A 17 -25.54 -1.96 -15.82
C LEU A 17 -25.29 -1.00 -16.97
N ARG A 18 -24.27 -1.29 -17.76
CA ARG A 18 -23.97 -0.54 -19.00
C ARG A 18 -24.19 -1.45 -20.18
N THR A 19 -25.17 -1.12 -21.01
CA THR A 19 -25.56 -1.88 -22.20
C THR A 19 -25.33 -1.04 -23.46
N GLY A 20 -25.36 -1.68 -24.63
CA GLY A 20 -25.12 -1.04 -25.91
C GLY A 20 -23.66 -1.10 -26.39
N LYS A 21 -23.48 -0.94 -27.72
CA LYS A 21 -22.14 -1.03 -28.35
C LYS A 21 -21.16 0.06 -27.87
N LYS A 22 -21.66 1.19 -27.42
CA LYS A 22 -20.84 2.30 -26.85
C LYS A 22 -20.93 2.44 -25.34
N LEU A 23 -21.62 1.49 -24.63
CA LEU A 23 -21.83 1.55 -23.19
C LEU A 23 -22.55 2.84 -22.69
N GLU A 24 -23.38 3.42 -23.57
CA GLU A 24 -24.08 4.70 -23.33
C GLU A 24 -25.34 4.51 -22.45
N ASP A 25 -26.00 3.37 -22.56
CA ASP A 25 -27.19 3.07 -21.76
C ASP A 25 -26.77 2.61 -20.36
N VAL A 26 -27.06 3.43 -19.36
CA VAL A 26 -26.70 3.18 -17.96
C VAL A 26 -27.98 2.95 -17.14
N GLU A 27 -28.18 1.75 -16.66
CA GLU A 27 -29.24 1.40 -15.72
C GLU A 27 -28.64 1.23 -14.32
N VAL A 28 -29.11 2.00 -13.34
CA VAL A 28 -28.67 1.90 -11.95
C VAL A 28 -29.78 1.27 -11.12
N LYS A 29 -29.46 0.15 -10.49
CA LYS A 29 -30.34 -0.53 -9.54
C LYS A 29 -29.76 -0.44 -8.14
N THR A 30 -30.51 0.16 -7.21
CA THR A 30 -30.11 0.29 -5.82
C THR A 30 -30.92 -0.69 -4.97
N LYS A 31 -30.24 -1.41 -4.11
CA LYS A 31 -30.86 -2.34 -3.13
C LYS A 31 -30.28 -2.03 -1.75
N GLN A 32 -31.16 -1.82 -0.80
CA GLN A 32 -30.79 -1.50 0.59
C GLN A 32 -31.12 -2.69 1.49
N PHE A 33 -30.20 -2.97 2.42
CA PHE A 33 -30.36 -3.99 3.45
C PHE A 33 -30.00 -3.35 4.79
N ASP A 34 -30.95 -3.28 5.70
CA ASP A 34 -30.76 -2.64 7.00
C ASP A 34 -30.46 -3.68 8.08
N LYS A 35 -29.62 -3.31 9.04
CA LYS A 35 -29.31 -4.06 10.26
C LYS A 35 -28.86 -5.51 10.02
N ILE A 36 -28.04 -5.74 9.00
CA ILE A 36 -27.44 -7.06 8.78
C ILE A 36 -26.45 -7.37 9.90
N LEU A 37 -26.66 -8.46 10.61
CA LEU A 37 -25.71 -8.94 11.61
C LEU A 37 -24.45 -9.48 10.93
N VAL A 38 -23.33 -8.76 11.09
CA VAL A 38 -22.03 -9.17 10.55
C VAL A 38 -21.27 -10.10 11.50
N GLY A 39 -21.39 -9.84 12.82
CA GLY A 39 -20.68 -10.63 13.81
C GLY A 39 -20.84 -10.08 15.21
N LYS A 40 -20.03 -10.62 16.14
CA LYS A 40 -19.96 -10.17 17.53
C LYS A 40 -18.58 -9.63 17.82
N ILE A 41 -18.53 -8.46 18.48
CA ILE A 41 -17.28 -7.84 18.92
C ILE A 41 -17.16 -7.99 20.43
N PRO A 42 -16.08 -8.60 20.94
CA PRO A 42 -15.82 -8.63 22.38
C PRO A 42 -15.72 -7.23 22.94
N ILE A 43 -16.30 -6.99 24.11
CA ILE A 43 -16.26 -5.70 24.80
C ILE A 43 -15.27 -5.78 25.95
N MET A 44 -14.37 -4.80 26.01
CA MET A 44 -13.38 -4.70 27.08
C MET A 44 -14.06 -4.31 28.39
N VAL A 45 -13.78 -5.04 29.45
CA VAL A 45 -14.32 -4.79 30.79
C VAL A 45 -13.86 -3.42 31.28
N LYS A 46 -14.78 -2.65 31.84
CA LYS A 46 -14.62 -1.24 32.28
C LYS A 46 -14.20 -0.28 31.16
N SER A 47 -14.50 -0.60 29.88
CA SER A 47 -14.39 0.35 28.79
C SER A 47 -15.65 1.22 28.69
N ARG A 48 -15.58 2.29 27.88
CA ARG A 48 -16.72 3.19 27.60
C ARG A 48 -17.98 2.47 27.10
N TYR A 49 -17.83 1.32 26.46
CA TYR A 49 -18.95 0.53 25.93
C TYR A 49 -19.36 -0.62 26.84
N CYS A 50 -18.75 -0.72 28.03
CA CYS A 50 -19.10 -1.71 29.01
C CYS A 50 -20.37 -1.29 29.75
N ASN A 51 -21.41 -2.14 29.72
CA ASN A 51 -22.66 -1.86 30.46
C ASN A 51 -22.48 -1.94 32.00
N GLY A 52 -21.27 -2.23 32.47
CA GLY A 52 -20.99 -2.47 33.88
C GLY A 52 -21.04 -1.21 34.77
N ASP A 53 -21.01 0.01 34.22
CA ASP A 53 -20.91 1.23 35.05
C ASP A 53 -22.26 1.76 35.56
N ASN A 54 -23.42 1.31 35.04
CA ASN A 54 -24.73 1.90 35.32
C ASN A 54 -25.75 0.95 35.94
N SER A 55 -25.41 -0.24 36.36
CA SER A 55 -26.38 -1.20 36.89
C SER A 55 -26.00 -1.75 38.24
N GLU A 56 -26.98 -2.33 38.95
CA GLU A 56 -26.77 -3.07 40.20
C GLU A 56 -25.77 -4.22 40.06
N ILE A 57 -25.43 -4.61 38.83
CA ILE A 57 -24.37 -5.59 38.48
C ILE A 57 -23.00 -5.06 38.90
N THR A 58 -22.75 -3.75 38.76
CA THR A 58 -21.49 -3.09 39.16
C THR A 58 -21.22 -3.20 40.66
N LYS A 59 -22.29 -3.20 41.45
CA LYS A 59 -22.20 -3.32 42.92
C LYS A 59 -21.76 -4.72 43.36
N ARG A 60 -21.92 -5.74 42.48
CA ARG A 60 -21.50 -7.12 42.72
C ARG A 60 -20.09 -7.43 42.21
N ASN A 61 -19.55 -6.56 41.35
CA ASN A 61 -18.20 -6.75 40.81
C ASN A 61 -17.15 -6.27 41.82
N CYS A 62 -15.99 -6.90 41.77
CA CYS A 62 -14.87 -6.52 42.61
C CYS A 62 -14.44 -5.06 42.31
N GLN A 63 -14.45 -4.21 43.32
CA GLN A 63 -14.07 -2.79 43.18
C GLN A 63 -12.58 -2.60 42.86
N VAL A 64 -11.75 -3.59 43.21
CA VAL A 64 -10.31 -3.58 42.98
C VAL A 64 -9.91 -4.09 41.60
N ASP A 65 -10.86 -4.66 40.84
CA ASP A 65 -10.63 -5.10 39.46
C ASP A 65 -10.30 -3.90 38.56
N PRO A 66 -9.09 -3.85 37.95
CA PRO A 66 -8.70 -2.72 37.07
C PRO A 66 -9.45 -2.70 35.73
N GLY A 67 -10.08 -3.80 35.30
CA GLY A 67 -10.62 -3.96 33.95
C GLY A 67 -9.54 -4.02 32.86
N GLY A 68 -9.87 -3.67 31.64
CA GLY A 68 -8.92 -3.66 30.52
C GLY A 68 -8.72 -5.02 29.85
N TYR A 69 -9.49 -6.02 30.19
CA TYR A 69 -9.46 -7.36 29.63
C TYR A 69 -10.79 -7.73 28.95
N PHE A 70 -10.77 -8.80 28.20
CA PHE A 70 -11.93 -9.33 27.49
C PHE A 70 -12.30 -10.70 28.04
N ILE A 71 -13.59 -11.00 28.09
CA ILE A 71 -14.09 -12.33 28.43
C ILE A 71 -14.54 -13.03 27.16
N VAL A 72 -13.81 -14.05 26.74
CA VAL A 72 -14.09 -14.82 25.54
C VAL A 72 -14.14 -16.30 25.88
N THR A 73 -15.27 -16.96 25.60
CA THR A 73 -15.50 -18.39 25.94
C THR A 73 -15.20 -18.74 27.40
N GLY A 74 -15.49 -17.82 28.33
CA GLY A 74 -15.28 -18.03 29.77
C GLY A 74 -13.85 -17.80 30.26
N ALA A 75 -12.93 -17.41 29.37
CA ALA A 75 -11.56 -17.09 29.73
C ALA A 75 -11.28 -15.58 29.63
N GLU A 76 -10.49 -15.07 30.57
CA GLU A 76 -9.99 -13.70 30.52
C GLU A 76 -8.86 -13.59 29.48
N LYS A 77 -8.98 -12.67 28.55
CA LYS A 77 -8.03 -12.42 27.46
C LYS A 77 -7.57 -10.97 27.49
N VAL A 78 -6.28 -10.75 27.30
CA VAL A 78 -5.65 -9.42 27.22
C VAL A 78 -5.03 -9.25 25.84
N ILE A 79 -5.14 -8.07 25.27
CA ILE A 79 -4.43 -7.70 24.06
C ILE A 79 -3.06 -7.16 24.46
N ILE A 80 -2.01 -7.87 24.07
CA ILE A 80 -0.63 -7.45 24.31
C ILE A 80 -0.28 -6.40 23.26
N SER A 81 0.35 -5.31 23.69
CA SER A 81 0.88 -4.28 22.78
C SER A 81 1.89 -4.89 21.81
N GLN A 82 1.73 -4.56 20.53
CA GLN A 82 2.61 -5.03 19.47
C GLN A 82 3.36 -3.85 18.87
N GLU A 83 4.66 -4.00 18.73
CA GLU A 83 5.52 -3.03 18.08
C GLU A 83 5.57 -3.31 16.57
N ARG A 84 5.44 -2.28 15.75
CA ARG A 84 5.58 -2.37 14.30
C ARG A 84 6.40 -1.21 13.77
N GLN A 85 6.97 -1.39 12.59
CA GLN A 85 7.69 -0.35 11.88
C GLN A 85 6.76 0.84 11.58
N ALA A 86 7.24 2.06 11.82
CA ALA A 86 6.48 3.27 11.57
C ALA A 86 6.14 3.42 10.08
N GLU A 87 4.94 3.92 9.81
CA GLU A 87 4.47 4.23 8.46
C GLU A 87 5.00 5.58 7.98
N ASN A 88 5.02 5.79 6.66
CA ASN A 88 5.46 7.04 6.02
C ASN A 88 6.89 7.46 6.38
N LYS A 89 7.75 6.51 6.75
CA LYS A 89 9.18 6.72 7.02
C LYS A 89 10.02 5.80 6.16
N ALA A 90 11.17 6.32 5.71
CA ALA A 90 12.15 5.55 4.96
C ALA A 90 13.10 4.82 5.92
N PHE A 91 13.22 3.51 5.74
CA PHE A 91 14.15 2.67 6.49
C PHE A 91 15.11 1.99 5.53
N CYS A 92 16.40 2.10 5.81
CA CYS A 92 17.46 1.50 4.99
C CYS A 92 17.99 0.24 5.66
N PHE A 93 18.05 -0.84 4.89
CA PHE A 93 18.56 -2.14 5.34
C PHE A 93 19.56 -2.72 4.36
N PRO A 94 20.62 -3.41 4.84
CA PRO A 94 21.38 -4.29 3.97
C PRO A 94 20.50 -5.49 3.61
N VAL A 95 20.53 -5.89 2.33
CA VAL A 95 19.86 -7.11 1.90
C VAL A 95 20.72 -8.29 2.33
N SER A 96 20.13 -9.25 3.06
CA SER A 96 20.84 -10.44 3.51
C SER A 96 21.41 -11.21 2.32
N THR A 97 22.71 -11.49 2.36
CA THR A 97 23.47 -12.19 1.31
C THR A 97 23.21 -13.71 1.26
N VAL A 98 22.25 -14.21 2.02
CA VAL A 98 21.89 -15.63 2.05
C VAL A 98 21.21 -16.02 0.75
N SER A 99 21.97 -16.31 -0.27
CA SER A 99 21.57 -16.77 -1.60
C SER A 99 21.53 -15.69 -2.71
N GLY A 100 22.71 -15.33 -3.25
CA GLY A 100 22.82 -14.78 -4.60
C GLY A 100 21.90 -13.60 -4.95
N THR A 101 21.56 -12.76 -3.96
CA THR A 101 20.65 -11.64 -4.18
C THR A 101 21.27 -10.65 -5.15
N ARG A 102 20.50 -10.26 -6.14
CA ARG A 102 20.84 -9.26 -7.15
C ARG A 102 21.06 -7.85 -6.55
N PHE A 103 20.69 -7.65 -5.30
CA PHE A 103 20.67 -6.34 -4.62
C PHE A 103 21.53 -6.38 -3.35
N SER A 104 22.18 -5.25 -3.04
CA SER A 104 23.03 -5.07 -1.85
C SER A 104 22.31 -4.42 -0.69
N HIS A 105 21.55 -3.37 -0.96
CA HIS A 105 20.81 -2.60 0.03
C HIS A 105 19.41 -2.29 -0.47
N CYS A 106 18.49 -2.09 0.46
CA CYS A 106 17.14 -1.64 0.13
C CYS A 106 16.68 -0.54 1.09
N VAL A 107 15.85 0.34 0.57
CA VAL A 107 15.12 1.34 1.36
C VAL A 107 13.64 1.04 1.22
N GLU A 108 12.97 0.81 2.34
CA GLU A 108 11.54 0.50 2.39
C GLU A 108 10.76 1.69 2.94
N VAL A 109 9.67 2.05 2.26
CA VAL A 109 8.68 3.03 2.73
C VAL A 109 7.31 2.39 2.68
N LYS A 110 6.64 2.32 3.82
CA LYS A 110 5.23 1.88 3.93
C LYS A 110 4.34 3.11 3.89
N SER A 111 3.77 3.39 2.72
CA SER A 111 2.92 4.56 2.52
C SER A 111 1.49 4.29 2.95
N VAL A 112 0.96 5.17 3.81
CA VAL A 112 -0.43 5.15 4.29
C VAL A 112 -0.99 6.56 4.13
N PRO A 113 -2.20 6.72 3.60
CA PRO A 113 -2.85 8.02 3.55
C PRO A 113 -3.15 8.53 4.97
N GLN A 114 -3.13 9.84 5.16
CA GLN A 114 -3.42 10.46 6.45
C GLN A 114 -4.90 10.30 6.84
N GLU A 115 -5.77 10.28 5.84
CA GLU A 115 -7.21 10.11 6.00
C GLU A 115 -7.67 8.80 5.37
N GLY A 116 -8.56 8.11 6.07
CA GLY A 116 -9.14 6.84 5.61
C GLY A 116 -8.42 5.60 6.15
N PHE A 117 -9.07 4.44 5.97
CA PHE A 117 -8.60 3.13 6.45
C PHE A 117 -8.09 2.28 5.28
N MET A 118 -7.06 2.75 4.60
CA MET A 118 -6.45 1.96 3.53
C MET A 118 -5.24 1.18 4.06
N PRO A 119 -5.03 -0.05 3.60
CA PRO A 119 -3.85 -0.81 3.96
C PRO A 119 -2.57 -0.13 3.45
N ALA A 120 -1.49 -0.25 4.21
CA ALA A 120 -0.19 0.28 3.84
C ALA A 120 0.28 -0.31 2.50
N LYS A 121 0.77 0.55 1.60
CA LYS A 121 1.37 0.14 0.32
C LYS A 121 2.88 0.32 0.41
N PRO A 122 3.66 -0.78 0.46
CA PRO A 122 5.11 -0.69 0.51
C PRO A 122 5.69 -0.33 -0.86
N ALA A 123 6.62 0.62 -0.86
CA ALA A 123 7.53 0.88 -1.96
C ALA A 123 8.96 0.57 -1.49
N VAL A 124 9.71 -0.19 -2.27
CA VAL A 124 11.05 -0.63 -1.93
C VAL A 124 12.02 -0.20 -3.00
N LEU A 125 12.93 0.72 -2.67
CA LEU A 125 14.06 1.10 -3.52
C LEU A 125 15.22 0.15 -3.24
N LYS A 126 15.83 -0.41 -4.30
CA LYS A 126 16.90 -1.40 -4.21
C LYS A 126 18.11 -0.95 -5.02
N ILE A 127 19.30 -1.21 -4.52
CA ILE A 127 20.57 -0.95 -5.20
C ILE A 127 21.11 -2.29 -5.74
N ALA A 128 21.48 -2.32 -7.02
CA ALA A 128 22.09 -3.50 -7.61
C ALA A 128 23.39 -3.86 -6.88
N SER A 129 23.66 -5.15 -6.69
CA SER A 129 24.90 -5.64 -6.06
C SER A 129 26.09 -5.60 -7.01
N LYS A 130 25.85 -5.62 -8.32
CA LYS A 130 26.87 -5.55 -9.37
C LYS A 130 26.77 -4.21 -10.09
N ALA A 131 27.89 -3.55 -10.27
CA ALA A 131 27.99 -2.33 -11.06
C ALA A 131 27.96 -2.65 -12.56
N ASN A 132 27.29 -1.81 -13.33
CA ASN A 132 27.43 -1.72 -14.78
C ASN A 132 28.68 -0.86 -15.12
N ALA A 133 28.97 -0.64 -16.40
CA ALA A 133 30.07 0.23 -16.83
C ALA A 133 29.98 1.66 -16.24
N ALA A 134 28.78 2.16 -15.99
CA ALA A 134 28.50 3.49 -15.45
C ALA A 134 28.30 3.52 -13.93
N GLY A 135 28.21 2.38 -13.24
CA GLY A 135 28.01 2.30 -11.79
C GLY A 135 26.87 1.37 -11.36
N PHE A 136 26.31 1.63 -10.18
CA PHE A 136 25.24 0.84 -9.59
C PHE A 136 23.86 1.39 -9.98
N CYS A 137 23.01 0.55 -10.55
CA CYS A 137 21.65 0.93 -10.92
C CYS A 137 20.70 0.85 -9.72
N LEU A 138 19.73 1.74 -9.71
CA LEU A 138 18.65 1.82 -8.72
C LEU A 138 17.35 1.29 -9.32
N TYR A 139 16.70 0.41 -8.59
CA TYR A 139 15.42 -0.20 -8.96
C TYR A 139 14.38 0.04 -7.89
N VAL A 140 13.13 0.19 -8.30
CA VAL A 140 12.00 0.32 -7.37
C VAL A 140 11.06 -0.85 -7.56
N HIS A 141 10.61 -1.40 -6.46
CA HIS A 141 9.55 -2.39 -6.42
C HIS A 141 8.37 -1.87 -5.63
N PHE A 142 7.17 -1.92 -6.21
CA PHE A 142 5.93 -1.61 -5.51
C PHE A 142 4.93 -2.76 -5.62
N GLN A 143 4.03 -2.76 -4.68
CA GLN A 143 3.00 -3.79 -4.59
C GLN A 143 2.18 -3.83 -5.88
N GLY A 144 2.08 -5.02 -6.47
CA GLY A 144 1.37 -5.24 -7.73
C GLY A 144 2.30 -5.38 -8.95
N CYS A 145 3.53 -4.88 -8.91
CA CYS A 145 4.49 -5.14 -9.96
C CYS A 145 5.17 -6.50 -9.80
N ARG A 146 5.35 -7.22 -10.91
CA ARG A 146 5.99 -8.55 -10.91
C ARG A 146 7.52 -8.47 -10.89
N LYS A 147 8.08 -7.35 -11.30
CA LYS A 147 9.53 -7.11 -11.37
C LYS A 147 9.89 -5.75 -10.83
N GLU A 148 11.14 -5.59 -10.47
CA GLU A 148 11.73 -4.30 -10.15
C GLU A 148 11.83 -3.44 -11.42
N ILE A 149 11.50 -2.16 -11.29
CA ILE A 149 11.48 -1.17 -12.36
C ILE A 149 12.63 -0.19 -12.13
N PRO A 150 13.43 0.14 -13.15
CA PRO A 150 14.47 1.16 -13.04
C PRO A 150 13.91 2.49 -12.52
N LEU A 151 14.62 3.13 -11.59
CA LEU A 151 14.15 4.35 -10.92
C LEU A 151 13.80 5.47 -11.90
N MET A 152 14.63 5.70 -12.93
CA MET A 152 14.41 6.80 -13.87
C MET A 152 13.21 6.56 -14.79
N ILE A 153 12.84 5.31 -15.07
CA ILE A 153 11.60 4.98 -15.80
C ILE A 153 10.38 5.43 -15.01
N ILE A 154 10.42 5.33 -13.68
CA ILE A 154 9.33 5.81 -12.82
C ILE A 154 9.23 7.34 -12.87
N PHE A 155 10.35 8.06 -12.79
CA PHE A 155 10.33 9.51 -12.94
C PHE A 155 9.73 9.94 -14.28
N LYS A 156 10.13 9.28 -15.37
CA LYS A 156 9.59 9.56 -16.71
C LYS A 156 8.10 9.22 -16.81
N SER A 157 7.64 8.14 -16.20
CA SER A 157 6.21 7.80 -16.16
C SER A 157 5.36 8.83 -15.42
N LEU A 158 5.94 9.49 -14.40
CA LEU A 158 5.31 10.58 -13.65
C LEU A 158 5.37 11.93 -14.38
N GLY A 159 5.89 11.97 -15.61
CA GLY A 159 5.99 13.20 -16.42
C GLY A 159 7.27 14.00 -16.21
N ILE A 160 8.24 13.49 -15.47
CA ILE A 160 9.55 14.12 -15.28
C ILE A 160 10.48 13.59 -16.38
N GLU A 161 10.42 14.18 -17.57
CA GLU A 161 11.22 13.73 -18.72
C GLU A 161 12.67 14.16 -18.66
N SER A 162 12.96 15.29 -18.02
CA SER A 162 14.32 15.83 -17.90
C SER A 162 15.09 15.12 -16.78
N ASP A 163 16.23 14.51 -17.13
CA ASP A 163 17.11 13.85 -16.15
C ASP A 163 17.66 14.85 -15.13
N ARG A 164 17.89 16.11 -15.55
CA ARG A 164 18.30 17.20 -14.66
C ARG A 164 17.22 17.48 -13.61
N LEU A 165 15.96 17.55 -14.03
CA LEU A 165 14.84 17.79 -13.13
C LEU A 165 14.66 16.62 -12.16
N ALA A 166 14.81 15.38 -12.62
CA ALA A 166 14.79 14.19 -11.76
C ALA A 166 15.90 14.26 -10.69
N CYS A 167 17.12 14.64 -11.09
CA CYS A 167 18.22 14.87 -10.14
C CYS A 167 17.90 15.98 -9.14
N ASP A 168 17.26 17.07 -9.57
CA ASP A 168 16.87 18.17 -8.69
C ASP A 168 15.82 17.73 -7.66
N TYR A 169 14.87 16.86 -8.03
CA TYR A 169 13.93 16.26 -7.08
C TYR A 169 14.63 15.35 -6.05
N VAL A 170 15.62 14.56 -6.48
CA VAL A 170 16.32 13.62 -5.57
C VAL A 170 17.24 14.37 -4.61
N PHE A 171 17.95 15.37 -5.08
CA PHE A 171 19.00 16.04 -4.28
C PHE A 171 18.53 17.31 -3.61
N GLY A 172 17.45 17.92 -4.08
CA GLY A 172 16.93 19.17 -3.56
C GLY A 172 17.97 20.31 -3.61
N PHE A 173 17.87 21.20 -2.67
CA PHE A 173 18.78 22.38 -2.54
C PHE A 173 20.09 22.07 -1.79
N ARG A 174 20.64 20.86 -1.93
CA ARG A 174 21.92 20.51 -1.27
C ARG A 174 23.10 21.27 -1.88
N LYS A 175 24.15 21.49 -1.06
CA LYS A 175 25.38 22.16 -1.48
C LYS A 175 26.01 21.46 -2.69
N SER A 176 26.61 22.25 -3.58
CA SER A 176 27.12 21.83 -4.89
C SER A 176 28.09 20.64 -4.85
N SER A 177 29.05 20.61 -3.90
CA SER A 177 30.03 19.52 -3.80
C SER A 177 29.44 18.14 -3.48
N ILE A 178 28.43 18.10 -2.62
CA ILE A 178 27.71 16.85 -2.30
C ILE A 178 26.86 16.42 -3.50
N ARG A 179 26.27 17.38 -4.20
CA ARG A 179 25.44 17.15 -5.38
C ARG A 179 26.21 16.48 -6.53
N GLU A 180 27.42 16.93 -6.83
CA GLU A 180 28.25 16.34 -7.88
C GLU A 180 28.56 14.88 -7.63
N ASN A 181 28.94 14.53 -6.39
CA ASN A 181 29.17 13.13 -6.00
C ASN A 181 27.90 12.28 -6.12
N LEU A 182 26.73 12.81 -5.74
CA LEU A 182 25.47 12.11 -5.80
C LEU A 182 24.96 11.94 -7.25
N ILE A 183 25.20 12.91 -8.13
CA ILE A 183 24.89 12.79 -9.57
C ILE A 183 25.68 11.62 -10.17
N GLY A 184 26.96 11.48 -9.82
CA GLY A 184 27.78 10.33 -10.24
C GLY A 184 27.17 8.98 -9.84
N MET A 185 26.51 8.89 -8.67
CA MET A 185 25.82 7.67 -8.23
C MET A 185 24.54 7.36 -9.03
N LEU A 186 23.87 8.36 -9.59
CA LEU A 186 22.68 8.17 -10.42
C LEU A 186 22.98 7.89 -11.90
N ARG A 187 24.22 8.11 -12.34
CA ARG A 187 24.62 8.03 -13.73
C ARG A 187 24.19 6.72 -14.40
N ALA A 188 24.45 5.57 -13.77
CA ALA A 188 24.06 4.27 -14.28
C ALA A 188 22.54 4.13 -14.45
N SER A 189 21.75 4.68 -13.53
CA SER A 189 20.28 4.66 -13.60
C SER A 189 19.75 5.60 -14.70
N ILE A 190 20.43 6.71 -14.97
CA ILE A 190 20.08 7.66 -16.04
C ILE A 190 20.33 7.00 -17.39
N GLU A 191 21.51 6.40 -17.60
CA GLU A 191 21.88 5.70 -18.84
C GLU A 191 20.90 4.55 -19.16
N GLU A 192 20.41 3.82 -18.14
CA GLU A 192 19.44 2.74 -18.31
C GLU A 192 18.07 3.22 -18.86
N ALA A 193 17.73 4.47 -18.66
CA ALA A 193 16.48 5.08 -19.11
C ALA A 193 16.65 6.10 -20.25
N GLU A 194 17.81 6.12 -20.90
CA GLU A 194 18.09 7.05 -21.99
C GLU A 194 17.15 6.80 -23.18
N GLY A 195 16.65 7.89 -23.76
CA GLY A 195 15.75 7.84 -24.94
C GLY A 195 14.31 7.40 -24.64
N ILE A 196 13.96 7.08 -23.39
CA ILE A 196 12.58 6.69 -23.02
C ILE A 196 11.74 7.93 -22.79
N THR A 197 10.60 8.03 -23.49
CA THR A 197 9.56 9.05 -23.30
C THR A 197 8.51 8.59 -22.30
N GLN A 198 7.66 9.51 -21.82
CA GLN A 198 6.59 9.18 -20.87
C GLN A 198 5.67 8.05 -21.34
N PRO A 199 5.13 8.03 -22.58
CA PRO A 199 4.29 6.91 -23.05
C PRO A 199 5.03 5.58 -23.07
N MET A 200 6.30 5.57 -23.45
CA MET A 200 7.13 4.36 -23.46
C MET A 200 7.39 3.84 -22.02
N ALA A 201 7.60 4.76 -21.07
CA ALA A 201 7.77 4.42 -19.66
C ALA A 201 6.49 3.79 -19.08
N LEU A 202 5.33 4.34 -19.37
CA LEU A 202 4.03 3.80 -18.96
C LEU A 202 3.80 2.40 -19.58
N GLU A 203 4.11 2.24 -20.87
CA GLU A 203 4.00 0.92 -21.52
C GLU A 203 4.96 -0.10 -20.91
N TYR A 204 6.18 0.32 -20.57
CA TYR A 204 7.16 -0.53 -19.90
C TYR A 204 6.63 -1.04 -18.56
N ILE A 205 6.08 -0.16 -17.72
CA ILE A 205 5.50 -0.52 -16.41
C ILE A 205 4.29 -1.44 -16.60
N ALA A 206 3.41 -1.14 -17.55
CA ALA A 206 2.20 -1.93 -17.83
C ALA A 206 2.49 -3.40 -18.16
N LYS A 207 3.66 -3.71 -18.74
CA LYS A 207 4.09 -5.10 -19.01
C LYS A 207 4.28 -5.94 -17.74
N TYR A 208 4.61 -5.29 -16.62
CA TYR A 208 4.90 -5.96 -15.34
C TYR A 208 3.74 -5.91 -14.36
N LEU A 209 2.65 -5.22 -14.69
CA LEU A 209 1.44 -5.25 -13.89
C LEU A 209 0.67 -6.57 -14.08
N PRO A 210 -0.10 -7.01 -13.05
CA PRO A 210 -0.96 -8.15 -13.20
C PRO A 210 -2.03 -7.89 -14.27
N VAL A 211 -2.31 -8.90 -15.06
CA VAL A 211 -3.34 -8.84 -16.09
C VAL A 211 -4.69 -8.56 -15.41
N PRO A 212 -5.42 -7.50 -15.80
CA PRO A 212 -6.73 -7.20 -15.24
C PRO A 212 -7.68 -8.41 -15.35
N MET A 213 -8.57 -8.55 -14.37
CA MET A 213 -9.49 -9.70 -14.29
C MET A 213 -10.32 -9.88 -15.57
N ARG A 214 -10.68 -8.78 -16.24
CA ARG A 214 -11.38 -8.81 -17.53
C ARG A 214 -10.62 -9.54 -18.65
N ILE A 215 -9.29 -9.40 -18.69
CA ILE A 215 -8.46 -10.12 -19.69
C ILE A 215 -8.43 -11.62 -19.38
N ARG A 216 -8.41 -12.01 -18.10
CA ARG A 216 -8.47 -13.42 -17.67
C ARG A 216 -9.80 -14.07 -18.05
N GLN A 217 -10.87 -13.30 -18.18
CA GLN A 217 -12.21 -13.77 -18.57
C GLN A 217 -12.44 -13.71 -20.09
N GLY A 218 -11.41 -13.42 -20.89
CA GLY A 218 -11.52 -13.34 -22.36
C GLY A 218 -12.31 -12.13 -22.87
N LEU A 219 -12.60 -11.14 -22.04
CA LEU A 219 -13.29 -9.92 -22.45
C LEU A 219 -12.36 -8.99 -23.22
N PRO A 220 -12.84 -8.34 -24.29
CA PRO A 220 -12.01 -7.42 -25.08
C PRO A 220 -11.52 -6.26 -24.21
N VAL A 221 -10.21 -6.01 -24.25
CA VAL A 221 -9.56 -4.94 -23.52
C VAL A 221 -8.83 -4.07 -24.51
N SER A 222 -9.14 -2.77 -24.52
CA SER A 222 -8.37 -1.81 -25.29
C SER A 222 -6.96 -1.64 -24.71
N PRO A 223 -5.92 -1.41 -25.53
CA PRO A 223 -4.54 -1.16 -25.05
C PRO A 223 -4.47 -0.07 -24.00
N ASP A 224 -5.29 0.97 -24.10
CA ASP A 224 -5.36 2.09 -23.16
C ASP A 224 -5.80 1.71 -21.74
N MET A 225 -6.48 0.58 -21.56
CA MET A 225 -6.90 0.15 -20.23
C MET A 225 -5.74 -0.35 -19.36
N ARG A 226 -4.64 -0.83 -19.95
CA ARG A 226 -3.45 -1.21 -19.19
C ARG A 226 -2.71 0.00 -18.66
N ILE A 227 -2.66 1.06 -19.46
CA ILE A 227 -1.99 2.32 -19.12
C ILE A 227 -2.77 3.08 -18.05
N LYS A 228 -4.11 3.02 -18.05
CA LYS A 228 -4.95 3.70 -17.03
C LYS A 228 -4.82 3.10 -15.61
N HIS A 229 -4.18 1.96 -15.46
CA HIS A 229 -3.92 1.34 -14.15
C HIS A 229 -2.49 1.56 -13.62
N VAL A 230 -1.64 2.22 -14.41
CA VAL A 230 -0.32 2.70 -14.00
C VAL A 230 -0.42 4.06 -13.36
#